data_afc9c3b3601f0f6569c39d64de3e6328
#
_entry.id   afc9c3b3601f0f6569c39d64de3e6328
#
_cell.length_a   1.000
_cell.length_b   1.000
_cell.length_c   1.000
_cell.angle_alpha   90.00
_cell.angle_beta   90.00
_cell.angle_gamma   90.00
#
_symmetry.space_group_name_H-M   'P 1'
#
loop_
_entity.id
_entity.type
_entity.pdbx_description
1 polymer ?
#
loop_
_entity_poly.entity_id
_entity_poly.type
_entity_poly.pdbx_seq_one_letter_code
_entity_poly.pdbx_strand_id
1 'polypeptide(L)'
;MKPIVSLSLICPLLFFSSAVLSQTTMNAGGLFKVLDARPYRGAKFKVQAAIRARILEPSAYAALWIRVDDEDKMLASYDNMRNHPIRTDEWTVYTSPEVKLGPRARVILFGGATRNKGFYGFDDFHFYLQKDGGAWEEISLPAMNFEEDTATINKSWTYREKMYSVQWSLRDDSAWKGKQYMFADGSHSYELDNNDTAGKYADVNGIRIYYEEYGQGEPLLLLHGNRGSINDFKKQIPTLSRQFHIVAVDTRGQGRSTEDGKTYSNDLFAEDMNALLDYLHLEKVNVLGWSDGGCTGLIMAMKYPDKVGKLAVMGANIFINKKDVVIDEVWRILRAQKKEWSGDTSRRAANALRLIHMDEMEPRHTFQELETIHCPVLVMAGEKDVIK
;
A
#
# COMPACT_ATOMS: atom_id res chain seq x y z
N MET A 1 31.14 9.09 18.25
CA MET A 1 30.53 9.57 17.00
C MET A 1 30.80 8.57 15.89
N LYS A 2 29.78 7.81 15.48
CA LYS A 2 29.84 6.92 14.31
C LYS A 2 29.05 7.61 13.18
N PRO A 3 29.41 7.46 11.91
CA PRO A 3 28.84 8.24 10.83
C PRO A 3 27.39 7.86 10.52
N ILE A 4 26.58 8.89 10.34
CA ILE A 4 25.20 8.81 9.84
C ILE A 4 25.27 8.53 8.33
N VAL A 5 24.74 7.39 7.90
CA VAL A 5 24.56 7.08 6.46
C VAL A 5 23.24 7.69 6.01
N SER A 6 23.29 8.75 5.24
CA SER A 6 22.16 9.38 4.59
C SER A 6 21.80 8.59 3.32
N LEU A 7 20.62 7.96 3.29
CA LEU A 7 20.05 7.37 2.08
C LEU A 7 18.92 8.29 1.57
N SER A 8 19.20 9.03 0.51
CA SER A 8 18.22 9.91 -0.15
C SER A 8 17.32 9.08 -1.06
N LEU A 9 16.07 8.84 -0.65
CA LEU A 9 15.01 8.32 -1.52
C LEU A 9 14.14 9.49 -1.99
N ILE A 10 14.25 9.83 -3.27
CA ILE A 10 13.38 10.80 -3.94
C ILE A 10 12.06 10.12 -4.27
N CYS A 11 10.99 10.51 -3.60
CA CYS A 11 9.63 10.09 -3.92
C CYS A 11 8.83 11.30 -4.43
N PRO A 12 8.36 11.32 -5.69
CA PRO A 12 7.51 12.41 -6.17
C PRO A 12 6.09 12.22 -5.65
N LEU A 13 5.65 13.15 -4.79
CA LEU A 13 4.26 13.31 -4.37
C LEU A 13 3.45 13.92 -5.54
N LEU A 14 2.64 13.11 -6.21
CA LEU A 14 1.54 13.57 -7.05
C LEU A 14 0.26 13.59 -6.21
N PHE A 15 -0.23 14.79 -5.92
CA PHE A 15 -1.56 15.03 -5.37
C PHE A 15 -2.61 14.62 -6.41
N PHE A 16 -3.44 13.64 -6.10
CA PHE A 16 -4.68 13.38 -6.81
C PHE A 16 -5.86 13.52 -5.86
N SER A 17 -6.76 14.45 -6.23
CA SER A 17 -8.05 14.65 -5.60
C SER A 17 -8.85 13.34 -5.56
N SER A 18 -9.37 13.01 -4.39
CA SER A 18 -10.24 11.88 -4.13
C SER A 18 -11.63 12.12 -4.71
N ALA A 19 -11.94 11.50 -5.85
CA ALA A 19 -13.32 11.26 -6.26
C ALA A 19 -13.74 9.88 -5.75
N VAL A 20 -14.81 9.88 -4.98
CA VAL A 20 -15.45 8.72 -4.37
C VAL A 20 -15.86 7.72 -5.46
N LEU A 21 -15.26 6.53 -5.43
CA LEU A 21 -15.77 5.34 -6.09
C LEU A 21 -16.02 4.30 -5.01
N SER A 22 -17.30 3.97 -4.81
CA SER A 22 -17.78 2.84 -4.03
C SER A 22 -16.94 1.60 -4.29
N GLN A 23 -16.30 1.08 -3.25
CA GLN A 23 -15.24 0.09 -3.34
C GLN A 23 -15.74 -1.28 -2.96
N THR A 24 -15.59 -2.19 -3.89
CA THR A 24 -15.20 -3.55 -3.54
C THR A 24 -13.68 -3.57 -3.50
N THR A 25 -13.09 -3.79 -2.36
CA THR A 25 -11.65 -3.97 -2.13
C THR A 25 -11.15 -5.14 -2.97
N MET A 26 -10.28 -4.85 -3.94
CA MET A 26 -9.72 -5.85 -4.84
C MET A 26 -8.22 -5.99 -4.59
N ASN A 27 -7.81 -7.16 -4.15
CA ASN A 27 -6.42 -7.63 -4.18
C ASN A 27 -6.01 -7.81 -5.65
N ALA A 28 -5.45 -6.79 -6.26
CA ALA A 28 -5.12 -6.79 -7.67
C ALA A 28 -3.71 -6.25 -7.92
N GLY A 29 -2.85 -7.07 -8.49
CA GLY A 29 -1.61 -6.64 -9.13
C GLY A 29 -1.86 -6.26 -10.59
N GLY A 30 -1.06 -5.37 -11.15
CA GLY A 30 -1.13 -4.99 -12.55
C GLY A 30 0.24 -4.76 -13.15
N LEU A 31 0.45 -5.35 -14.32
CA LEU A 31 1.57 -5.12 -15.23
C LEU A 31 1.02 -4.41 -16.46
N PHE A 32 1.60 -3.29 -16.89
CA PHE A 32 1.07 -2.59 -18.06
C PHE A 32 2.09 -1.75 -18.82
N LYS A 33 1.79 -1.59 -20.11
CA LYS A 33 2.42 -0.63 -21.01
C LYS A 33 1.53 0.59 -21.21
N VAL A 34 2.18 1.71 -21.49
CA VAL A 34 1.55 2.99 -21.80
C VAL A 34 1.98 3.42 -23.18
N LEU A 35 1.02 3.69 -24.07
CA LEU A 35 1.26 4.17 -25.42
C LEU A 35 0.55 5.51 -25.66
N ASP A 36 1.16 6.36 -26.47
CA ASP A 36 0.49 7.53 -27.03
C ASP A 36 -0.55 7.07 -28.08
N ALA A 37 -1.83 7.36 -27.82
CA ALA A 37 -2.92 6.97 -28.71
C ALA A 37 -3.10 7.89 -29.93
N ARG A 38 -2.54 9.10 -29.88
CA ARG A 38 -2.75 10.14 -30.92
C ARG A 38 -2.40 9.69 -32.34
N PRO A 39 -1.30 8.94 -32.60
CA PRO A 39 -0.98 8.44 -33.93
C PRO A 39 -1.99 7.40 -34.48
N TYR A 40 -2.83 6.84 -33.61
CA TYR A 40 -3.70 5.71 -33.90
C TYR A 40 -5.19 6.04 -33.84
N ARG A 41 -5.55 7.33 -33.70
CA ARG A 41 -6.93 7.79 -33.65
C ARG A 41 -7.72 7.31 -34.86
N GLY A 42 -8.94 6.86 -34.65
CA GLY A 42 -9.82 6.28 -35.69
C GLY A 42 -9.61 4.79 -35.93
N ALA A 43 -8.43 4.25 -35.63
CA ALA A 43 -8.14 2.82 -35.73
C ALA A 43 -8.85 2.00 -34.65
N LYS A 44 -9.01 0.70 -34.88
CA LYS A 44 -9.29 -0.28 -33.85
C LYS A 44 -7.97 -0.90 -33.37
N PHE A 45 -7.93 -1.32 -32.10
CA PHE A 45 -6.84 -2.12 -31.58
C PHE A 45 -7.34 -3.30 -30.77
N LYS A 46 -6.49 -4.30 -30.62
CA LYS A 46 -6.61 -5.43 -29.68
C LYS A 46 -5.22 -5.86 -29.21
N VAL A 47 -5.20 -6.57 -28.10
CA VAL A 47 -3.96 -7.11 -27.51
C VAL A 47 -4.12 -8.62 -27.36
N GLN A 48 -3.03 -9.35 -27.61
CA GLN A 48 -2.91 -10.77 -27.28
C GLN A 48 -1.78 -10.96 -26.29
N ALA A 49 -1.89 -11.98 -25.44
CA ALA A 49 -0.80 -12.41 -24.57
C ALA A 49 -0.98 -13.89 -24.19
N ALA A 50 0.11 -14.58 -23.96
CA ALA A 50 0.10 -15.86 -23.30
C ALA A 50 0.01 -15.65 -21.78
N ILE A 51 -0.97 -16.28 -21.15
CA ILE A 51 -1.23 -16.13 -19.71
C ILE A 51 -1.50 -17.49 -19.10
N ARG A 52 -0.96 -17.75 -17.90
CA ARG A 52 -1.32 -18.87 -17.04
C ARG A 52 -1.62 -18.41 -15.62
N ALA A 53 -2.44 -19.15 -14.89
CA ALA A 53 -2.83 -18.82 -13.53
C ALA A 53 -3.05 -20.07 -12.69
N ARG A 54 -2.12 -20.34 -11.77
CA ARG A 54 -2.29 -21.35 -10.74
C ARG A 54 -3.03 -20.75 -9.56
N ILE A 55 -4.29 -21.13 -9.41
CA ILE A 55 -5.22 -20.55 -8.45
C ILE A 55 -5.04 -21.22 -7.08
N LEU A 56 -4.91 -20.42 -6.02
CA LEU A 56 -4.83 -20.89 -4.64
C LEU A 56 -6.13 -20.68 -3.86
N GLU A 57 -7.05 -19.87 -4.39
CA GLU A 57 -8.39 -19.68 -3.82
C GLU A 57 -9.44 -19.44 -4.92
N PRO A 58 -10.72 -19.81 -4.72
CA PRO A 58 -11.75 -19.77 -5.79
C PRO A 58 -11.99 -18.39 -6.39
N SER A 59 -11.75 -17.33 -5.65
CA SER A 59 -11.94 -15.94 -6.09
C SER A 59 -10.77 -15.41 -6.93
N ALA A 60 -9.65 -16.14 -6.99
CA ALA A 60 -8.45 -15.73 -7.70
C ALA A 60 -8.56 -15.93 -9.22
N TYR A 61 -7.90 -15.03 -9.97
CA TYR A 61 -7.77 -15.13 -11.42
C TYR A 61 -6.71 -14.19 -11.97
N ALA A 62 -6.22 -14.49 -13.18
CA ALA A 62 -5.52 -13.53 -14.03
C ALA A 62 -6.49 -12.92 -15.06
N ALA A 63 -6.10 -11.80 -15.63
CA ALA A 63 -6.82 -11.15 -16.72
C ALA A 63 -5.87 -10.41 -17.66
N LEU A 64 -6.21 -10.39 -18.95
CA LEU A 64 -5.69 -9.42 -19.89
C LEU A 64 -6.58 -8.17 -19.79
N TRP A 65 -5.98 -6.97 -19.72
CA TRP A 65 -6.78 -5.74 -19.62
C TRP A 65 -6.29 -4.64 -20.53
N ILE A 66 -7.23 -3.79 -20.92
CA ILE A 66 -7.00 -2.65 -21.79
C ILE A 66 -7.76 -1.44 -21.26
N ARG A 67 -7.20 -0.25 -21.52
CA ARG A 67 -7.80 1.03 -21.13
C ARG A 67 -7.41 2.11 -22.13
N VAL A 68 -8.36 2.97 -22.46
CA VAL A 68 -8.13 4.19 -23.25
C VAL A 68 -8.53 5.39 -22.41
N ASP A 69 -7.66 6.40 -22.35
CA ASP A 69 -7.94 7.70 -21.77
C ASP A 69 -7.99 8.75 -22.88
N ASP A 70 -9.01 9.59 -22.86
CA ASP A 70 -9.15 10.74 -23.73
C ASP A 70 -8.52 12.00 -23.12
N GLU A 71 -8.44 13.08 -23.93
CA GLU A 71 -7.86 14.36 -23.50
C GLU A 71 -8.54 14.94 -22.25
N ASP A 72 -9.87 14.80 -22.13
CA ASP A 72 -10.65 15.37 -21.02
C ASP A 72 -11.18 14.31 -20.05
N LYS A 73 -11.07 13.04 -20.37
CA LYS A 73 -11.72 11.98 -19.60
C LYS A 73 -10.82 10.77 -19.43
N MET A 74 -10.49 10.48 -18.19
CA MET A 74 -9.93 9.17 -17.83
C MET A 74 -11.01 8.09 -18.03
N LEU A 75 -10.60 6.89 -18.46
CA LEU A 75 -11.49 5.75 -18.69
C LEU A 75 -12.53 6.00 -19.78
N ALA A 76 -12.11 6.48 -20.95
CA ALA A 76 -12.98 6.55 -22.14
C ALA A 76 -13.43 5.17 -22.59
N SER A 77 -12.55 4.16 -22.47
CA SER A 77 -12.87 2.74 -22.66
C SER A 77 -12.04 1.90 -21.69
N TYR A 78 -12.65 0.84 -21.15
CA TYR A 78 -11.98 -0.07 -20.20
C TYR A 78 -12.56 -1.46 -20.30
N ASP A 79 -11.70 -2.45 -20.45
CA ASP A 79 -12.01 -3.86 -20.26
C ASP A 79 -10.92 -4.53 -19.45
N ASN A 80 -11.29 -5.27 -18.44
CA ASN A 80 -10.40 -6.02 -17.55
C ASN A 80 -10.68 -7.52 -17.59
N MET A 81 -11.38 -8.00 -18.61
CA MET A 81 -11.80 -9.39 -18.77
C MET A 81 -12.45 -10.02 -17.52
N ARG A 82 -13.07 -9.20 -16.67
CA ARG A 82 -13.68 -9.65 -15.41
C ARG A 82 -14.74 -10.72 -15.66
N ASN A 83 -15.39 -10.68 -16.80
CA ASN A 83 -16.40 -11.66 -17.21
C ASN A 83 -15.80 -12.93 -17.83
N HIS A 84 -14.50 -12.93 -18.10
CA HIS A 84 -13.74 -14.04 -18.69
C HIS A 84 -12.44 -14.26 -17.88
N PRO A 85 -12.52 -14.57 -16.58
CA PRO A 85 -11.37 -14.68 -15.72
C PRO A 85 -10.51 -15.89 -16.10
N ILE A 86 -9.20 -15.70 -16.17
CA ILE A 86 -8.23 -16.75 -16.50
C ILE A 86 -7.85 -17.49 -15.22
N ARG A 87 -8.05 -18.81 -15.21
CA ARG A 87 -7.82 -19.69 -14.05
C ARG A 87 -7.09 -20.99 -14.38
N THR A 88 -6.56 -21.12 -15.59
CA THR A 88 -5.80 -22.31 -15.99
C THR A 88 -4.31 -22.15 -15.68
N ASP A 89 -3.68 -23.19 -15.14
CA ASP A 89 -2.23 -23.26 -14.91
C ASP A 89 -1.45 -23.60 -16.20
N GLU A 90 -2.16 -23.89 -17.29
CA GLU A 90 -1.58 -24.09 -18.60
C GLU A 90 -1.47 -22.77 -19.36
N TRP A 91 -0.34 -22.57 -20.04
CA TRP A 91 -0.16 -21.44 -20.93
C TRP A 91 -1.21 -21.43 -22.03
N THR A 92 -1.94 -20.35 -22.15
CA THR A 92 -2.99 -20.17 -23.15
C THR A 92 -2.94 -18.73 -23.68
N VAL A 93 -3.10 -18.58 -25.00
CA VAL A 93 -3.15 -17.27 -25.63
C VAL A 93 -4.55 -16.69 -25.50
N TYR A 94 -4.62 -15.49 -24.93
CA TYR A 94 -5.86 -14.73 -24.77
C TYR A 94 -5.83 -13.48 -25.63
N THR A 95 -6.99 -13.09 -26.15
CA THR A 95 -7.16 -11.88 -26.95
C THR A 95 -8.14 -10.95 -26.24
N SER A 96 -7.79 -9.67 -26.11
CA SER A 96 -8.69 -8.66 -25.59
C SER A 96 -9.85 -8.40 -26.55
N PRO A 97 -10.96 -7.81 -26.10
CA PRO A 97 -11.94 -7.20 -26.99
C PRO A 97 -11.30 -6.14 -27.92
N GLU A 98 -11.92 -5.94 -29.08
CA GLU A 98 -11.54 -4.87 -30.00
C GLU A 98 -12.04 -3.52 -29.46
N VAL A 99 -11.16 -2.52 -29.45
CA VAL A 99 -11.52 -1.16 -29.03
C VAL A 99 -11.23 -0.17 -30.16
N LYS A 100 -12.23 0.63 -30.52
CA LYS A 100 -12.06 1.75 -31.46
C LYS A 100 -11.54 2.98 -30.73
N LEU A 101 -10.44 3.55 -31.23
CA LEU A 101 -9.85 4.76 -30.70
C LEU A 101 -10.63 5.98 -31.17
N GLY A 102 -11.22 6.71 -30.26
CA GLY A 102 -11.94 7.95 -30.55
C GLY A 102 -11.02 9.07 -31.07
N PRO A 103 -11.61 10.16 -31.60
CA PRO A 103 -10.84 11.30 -32.13
C PRO A 103 -10.07 12.06 -31.07
N ARG A 104 -10.38 11.85 -29.79
CA ARG A 104 -9.76 12.50 -28.63
C ARG A 104 -8.90 11.53 -27.80
N ALA A 105 -8.72 10.30 -28.24
CA ALA A 105 -7.89 9.32 -27.54
C ALA A 105 -6.46 9.86 -27.36
N ARG A 106 -5.95 9.83 -26.12
CA ARG A 106 -4.65 10.34 -25.75
C ARG A 106 -3.70 9.23 -25.34
N VAL A 107 -4.17 8.29 -24.55
CA VAL A 107 -3.34 7.23 -23.98
C VAL A 107 -4.05 5.89 -24.12
N ILE A 108 -3.29 4.88 -24.54
CA ILE A 108 -3.67 3.46 -24.43
C ILE A 108 -2.83 2.85 -23.33
N LEU A 109 -3.48 2.13 -22.43
CA LEU A 109 -2.84 1.27 -21.46
C LEU A 109 -3.31 -0.17 -21.69
N PHE A 110 -2.41 -1.13 -21.66
CA PHE A 110 -2.74 -2.54 -21.74
C PHE A 110 -1.75 -3.40 -20.97
N GLY A 111 -2.18 -4.59 -20.58
CA GLY A 111 -1.29 -5.51 -19.87
C GLY A 111 -2.01 -6.64 -19.14
N GLY A 112 -1.30 -7.23 -18.18
CA GLY A 112 -1.80 -8.29 -17.31
C GLY A 112 -2.30 -7.76 -15.98
N ALA A 113 -3.32 -8.39 -15.43
CA ALA A 113 -3.80 -8.15 -14.09
C ALA A 113 -3.96 -9.48 -13.33
N THR A 114 -3.76 -9.43 -12.02
CA THR A 114 -3.95 -10.56 -11.11
C THR A 114 -4.95 -10.19 -10.05
N ARG A 115 -5.67 -11.16 -9.55
CA ARG A 115 -6.60 -10.98 -8.44
C ARG A 115 -6.48 -12.13 -7.45
N ASN A 116 -6.37 -11.79 -6.16
CA ASN A 116 -6.38 -12.71 -5.04
C ASN A 116 -5.24 -13.75 -5.06
N LYS A 117 -5.33 -14.81 -4.24
CA LYS A 117 -4.21 -15.74 -4.02
C LYS A 117 -3.97 -16.65 -5.20
N GLY A 118 -2.80 -16.55 -5.79
CA GLY A 118 -2.38 -17.37 -6.92
C GLY A 118 -0.97 -17.09 -7.39
N PHE A 119 -0.50 -17.93 -8.31
CA PHE A 119 0.73 -17.71 -9.07
C PHE A 119 0.35 -17.46 -10.52
N TYR A 120 0.89 -16.39 -11.10
CA TYR A 120 0.48 -15.93 -12.41
C TYR A 120 1.68 -15.74 -13.32
N GLY A 121 1.57 -16.18 -14.56
CA GLY A 121 2.56 -15.97 -15.61
C GLY A 121 1.97 -15.17 -16.76
N PHE A 122 2.76 -14.24 -17.29
CA PHE A 122 2.44 -13.41 -18.44
C PHE A 122 3.62 -13.40 -19.40
N ASP A 123 3.34 -13.64 -20.69
CA ASP A 123 4.37 -13.71 -21.71
C ASP A 123 3.85 -13.31 -23.10
N ASP A 124 4.76 -13.03 -24.02
CA ASP A 124 4.52 -12.91 -25.47
C ASP A 124 3.31 -12.00 -25.81
N PHE A 125 3.38 -10.74 -25.35
CA PHE A 125 2.38 -9.74 -25.66
C PHE A 125 2.48 -9.27 -27.11
N HIS A 126 1.34 -9.11 -27.76
CA HIS A 126 1.20 -8.59 -29.12
C HIS A 126 0.17 -7.47 -29.16
N PHE A 127 0.48 -6.38 -29.83
CA PHE A 127 -0.40 -5.24 -30.03
C PHE A 127 -0.76 -5.11 -31.50
N TYR A 128 -2.03 -5.23 -31.83
CA TYR A 128 -2.55 -5.18 -33.18
C TYR A 128 -3.39 -3.93 -33.41
N LEU A 129 -3.23 -3.32 -34.60
CA LEU A 129 -4.03 -2.22 -35.09
C LEU A 129 -4.77 -2.60 -36.39
N GLN A 130 -5.95 -2.05 -36.57
CA GLN A 130 -6.71 -2.12 -37.80
C GLN A 130 -7.17 -0.71 -38.21
N LYS A 131 -6.74 -0.24 -39.36
CA LYS A 131 -7.15 1.05 -39.97
C LYS A 131 -8.20 0.80 -41.02
N ASP A 132 -9.24 1.64 -41.02
CA ASP A 132 -10.26 1.73 -42.07
C ASP A 132 -10.88 0.37 -42.50
N GLY A 133 -11.00 -0.56 -41.58
CA GLY A 133 -11.52 -1.90 -41.83
C GLY A 133 -10.60 -2.83 -42.63
N GLY A 134 -9.32 -2.47 -42.80
CA GLY A 134 -8.30 -3.29 -43.44
C GLY A 134 -7.87 -4.50 -42.63
N ALA A 135 -6.73 -5.09 -42.97
CA ALA A 135 -6.14 -6.19 -42.21
C ALA A 135 -5.65 -5.72 -40.83
N TRP A 136 -5.55 -6.66 -39.88
CA TRP A 136 -4.89 -6.43 -38.60
C TRP A 136 -3.36 -6.45 -38.81
N GLU A 137 -2.71 -5.37 -38.40
CA GLU A 137 -1.26 -5.21 -38.45
C GLU A 137 -0.69 -5.27 -37.05
N GLU A 138 0.33 -6.08 -36.85
CA GLU A 138 1.06 -6.11 -35.59
C GLU A 138 2.01 -4.91 -35.50
N ILE A 139 1.94 -4.18 -34.38
CA ILE A 139 2.83 -3.07 -34.08
C ILE A 139 3.91 -3.55 -33.14
N SER A 140 5.15 -3.56 -33.61
CA SER A 140 6.31 -3.92 -32.82
C SER A 140 6.56 -2.89 -31.72
N LEU A 141 6.58 -3.34 -30.48
CA LEU A 141 6.87 -2.54 -29.30
C LEU A 141 8.01 -3.21 -28.50
N PRO A 142 8.86 -2.44 -27.79
CA PRO A 142 9.97 -3.00 -27.04
C PRO A 142 9.48 -3.87 -25.87
N ALA A 143 10.24 -4.92 -25.54
CA ALA A 143 10.05 -5.80 -24.40
C ALA A 143 8.66 -6.46 -24.28
N MET A 144 8.07 -6.85 -25.42
CA MET A 144 6.73 -7.48 -25.42
C MET A 144 6.78 -8.96 -25.01
N ASN A 145 7.93 -9.62 -25.17
CA ASN A 145 8.17 -11.02 -24.87
C ASN A 145 9.15 -11.23 -23.69
N PHE A 146 9.52 -10.16 -22.99
CA PHE A 146 10.42 -10.16 -21.83
C PHE A 146 11.83 -10.75 -22.05
N GLU A 147 12.29 -10.85 -23.30
CA GLU A 147 13.62 -11.44 -23.64
C GLU A 147 14.76 -10.44 -23.56
N GLU A 148 14.49 -9.16 -23.38
CA GLU A 148 15.48 -8.11 -23.20
C GLU A 148 16.06 -8.13 -21.77
N ASP A 149 17.08 -7.32 -21.54
CA ASP A 149 17.64 -7.15 -20.21
C ASP A 149 16.64 -6.49 -19.24
N THR A 150 16.80 -6.76 -17.94
CA THR A 150 15.91 -6.29 -16.89
C THR A 150 15.72 -4.75 -16.89
N ALA A 151 16.76 -3.98 -17.25
CA ALA A 151 16.68 -2.52 -17.29
C ALA A 151 15.75 -2.04 -18.41
N THR A 152 15.83 -2.67 -19.60
CA THR A 152 14.96 -2.42 -20.75
C THR A 152 13.51 -2.81 -20.43
N ILE A 153 13.29 -3.95 -19.81
CA ILE A 153 11.96 -4.41 -19.38
C ILE A 153 11.36 -3.43 -18.37
N ASN A 154 12.08 -3.07 -17.32
CA ASN A 154 11.62 -2.13 -16.28
C ASN A 154 11.36 -0.71 -16.82
N LYS A 155 12.05 -0.29 -17.87
CA LYS A 155 11.78 0.97 -18.56
C LYS A 155 10.52 0.90 -19.42
N SER A 156 10.23 -0.27 -19.98
CA SER A 156 9.14 -0.50 -20.94
C SER A 156 7.82 -0.86 -20.30
N TRP A 157 7.85 -1.47 -19.14
CA TRP A 157 6.67 -1.92 -18.40
C TRP A 157 6.56 -1.21 -17.06
N THR A 158 5.34 -0.92 -16.64
CA THR A 158 5.04 -0.37 -15.33
C THR A 158 4.31 -1.43 -14.52
N TYR A 159 4.78 -1.66 -13.30
CA TYR A 159 4.12 -2.53 -12.33
C TYR A 159 3.30 -1.67 -11.38
N ARG A 160 1.99 -1.88 -11.35
CA ARG A 160 1.13 -1.32 -10.30
C ARG A 160 0.80 -2.41 -9.31
N GLU A 161 1.42 -2.33 -8.20
CA GLU A 161 1.02 -3.00 -7.00
C GLU A 161 -0.04 -2.12 -6.33
N LYS A 162 -1.31 -2.27 -6.70
CA LYS A 162 -2.39 -1.54 -6.02
C LYS A 162 -2.58 -2.04 -4.60
N MET A 163 -2.12 -3.25 -4.34
CA MET A 163 -1.93 -3.83 -3.02
C MET A 163 -0.64 -4.65 -3.06
N TYR A 164 0.25 -4.41 -2.16
CA TYR A 164 1.65 -4.90 -2.10
C TYR A 164 1.79 -6.41 -1.82
N SER A 165 0.77 -7.15 -2.13
CA SER A 165 0.67 -8.59 -1.95
C SER A 165 1.08 -9.40 -3.17
N VAL A 166 1.35 -8.76 -4.30
CA VAL A 166 1.79 -9.44 -5.52
C VAL A 166 3.22 -9.02 -5.84
N GLN A 167 4.12 -9.99 -5.91
CA GLN A 167 5.53 -9.76 -6.24
C GLN A 167 5.79 -10.11 -7.69
N TRP A 168 6.33 -9.16 -8.43
CA TRP A 168 6.68 -9.32 -9.83
C TRP A 168 8.15 -9.66 -9.98
N SER A 169 8.45 -10.68 -10.79
CA SER A 169 9.81 -11.09 -11.11
C SER A 169 9.87 -11.73 -12.51
N LEU A 170 11.03 -11.65 -13.16
CA LEU A 170 11.31 -12.45 -14.34
C LEU A 170 11.67 -13.86 -13.90
N ARG A 171 11.18 -14.87 -14.64
CA ARG A 171 11.49 -16.28 -14.45
C ARG A 171 11.82 -16.95 -15.77
N ASP A 172 12.68 -17.95 -15.71
CA ASP A 172 13.17 -18.77 -16.83
C ASP A 172 12.78 -20.24 -16.75
N ASP A 173 11.99 -20.62 -15.74
CA ASP A 173 11.67 -22.02 -15.44
C ASP A 173 10.64 -22.65 -16.39
N SER A 174 9.80 -21.86 -17.05
CA SER A 174 8.74 -22.40 -17.92
C SER A 174 8.06 -21.31 -18.77
N ALA A 175 8.83 -20.48 -19.47
CA ALA A 175 8.31 -19.47 -20.40
C ALA A 175 7.42 -20.10 -21.49
N TRP A 176 6.45 -19.34 -22.01
CA TRP A 176 5.62 -19.75 -23.15
C TRP A 176 6.45 -19.84 -24.43
N LYS A 177 7.21 -18.77 -24.71
CA LYS A 177 8.18 -18.70 -25.77
C LYS A 177 9.45 -18.03 -25.25
N GLY A 178 10.60 -18.38 -25.85
CA GLY A 178 11.88 -17.81 -25.45
C GLY A 178 12.40 -18.37 -24.13
N LYS A 179 13.03 -17.52 -23.33
CA LYS A 179 13.74 -17.91 -22.10
C LYS A 179 13.11 -17.37 -20.84
N GLN A 180 12.39 -16.25 -20.91
CA GLN A 180 11.91 -15.55 -19.74
C GLN A 180 10.43 -15.16 -19.88
N TYR A 181 9.75 -15.06 -18.76
CA TYR A 181 8.38 -14.55 -18.68
C TYR A 181 8.20 -13.72 -17.40
N MET A 182 7.19 -12.87 -17.39
CA MET A 182 6.84 -12.11 -16.19
C MET A 182 5.98 -12.96 -15.25
N PHE A 183 6.49 -13.20 -14.06
CA PHE A 183 5.84 -13.95 -12.99
C PHE A 183 5.31 -13.01 -11.91
N ALA A 184 4.10 -13.28 -11.46
CA ALA A 184 3.46 -12.59 -10.35
C ALA A 184 3.14 -13.59 -9.23
N ASP A 185 3.81 -13.45 -8.09
CA ASP A 185 3.54 -14.21 -6.88
C ASP A 185 2.48 -13.48 -6.04
N GLY A 186 1.27 -13.97 -6.09
CA GLY A 186 0.14 -13.51 -5.26
C GLY A 186 -0.21 -14.47 -4.13
N SER A 187 0.63 -15.47 -3.82
CA SER A 187 0.37 -16.46 -2.78
C SER A 187 0.22 -15.85 -1.38
N HIS A 188 0.86 -14.70 -1.17
CA HIS A 188 0.85 -13.94 0.07
C HIS A 188 -0.07 -12.70 -0.02
N SER A 189 -1.11 -12.73 -0.85
CA SER A 189 -2.05 -11.63 -0.93
C SER A 189 -2.87 -11.53 0.35
N TYR A 190 -2.65 -10.46 1.12
CA TYR A 190 -3.39 -10.15 2.33
C TYR A 190 -4.38 -9.01 2.04
N GLU A 191 -5.63 -9.15 2.46
CA GLU A 191 -6.47 -7.98 2.74
C GLU A 191 -6.04 -7.43 4.10
N LEU A 192 -5.11 -6.49 4.09
CA LEU A 192 -4.72 -5.78 5.30
C LEU A 192 -5.91 -4.97 5.82
N ASP A 193 -6.06 -4.89 7.14
CA ASP A 193 -7.16 -4.18 7.82
C ASP A 193 -8.56 -4.81 7.59
N ASN A 194 -8.62 -5.99 6.99
CA ASN A 194 -9.81 -6.81 6.87
C ASN A 194 -9.47 -8.28 6.57
N ASN A 195 -8.41 -8.78 7.16
CA ASN A 195 -7.96 -10.14 6.94
C ASN A 195 -8.58 -11.08 7.97
N ASP A 196 -9.71 -11.70 7.63
CA ASP A 196 -10.41 -12.63 8.53
C ASP A 196 -9.56 -13.83 8.98
N THR A 197 -8.44 -14.11 8.31
CA THR A 197 -7.52 -15.21 8.69
C THR A 197 -6.36 -14.76 9.57
N ALA A 198 -5.93 -13.51 9.48
CA ALA A 198 -4.83 -12.92 10.26
C ALA A 198 -5.33 -11.98 11.37
N GLY A 199 -6.55 -11.43 11.20
CA GLY A 199 -7.13 -10.45 12.09
C GLY A 199 -7.72 -11.05 13.36
N LYS A 200 -7.39 -10.45 14.48
CA LYS A 200 -7.79 -10.86 15.82
C LYS A 200 -8.14 -9.64 16.66
N TYR A 201 -8.74 -9.89 17.81
CA TYR A 201 -9.02 -8.87 18.79
C TYR A 201 -8.43 -9.25 20.15
N ALA A 202 -7.83 -8.27 20.83
CA ALA A 202 -7.40 -8.36 22.21
C ALA A 202 -8.26 -7.42 23.08
N ASP A 203 -8.82 -7.95 24.16
CA ASP A 203 -9.53 -7.17 25.16
C ASP A 203 -8.51 -6.63 26.17
N VAL A 204 -8.14 -5.36 26.03
CA VAL A 204 -7.13 -4.70 26.86
C VAL A 204 -7.60 -3.30 27.26
N ASN A 205 -7.31 -2.88 28.50
CA ASN A 205 -7.58 -1.52 29.00
C ASN A 205 -9.03 -1.03 28.74
N GLY A 206 -10.01 -1.96 28.76
CA GLY A 206 -11.43 -1.65 28.58
C GLY A 206 -11.88 -1.40 27.15
N ILE A 207 -11.05 -1.70 26.16
CA ILE A 207 -11.34 -1.66 24.74
C ILE A 207 -10.94 -2.96 24.04
N ARG A 208 -11.37 -3.11 22.79
CA ARG A 208 -10.97 -4.19 21.90
C ARG A 208 -10.00 -3.64 20.87
N ILE A 209 -8.72 -4.00 20.98
CA ILE A 209 -7.69 -3.69 19.99
C ILE A 209 -7.75 -4.73 18.88
N TYR A 210 -7.90 -4.26 17.64
CA TYR A 210 -7.74 -5.08 16.45
C TYR A 210 -6.28 -5.13 16.05
N TYR A 211 -5.78 -6.33 15.75
CA TYR A 211 -4.43 -6.55 15.27
C TYR A 211 -4.39 -7.68 14.25
N GLU A 212 -3.37 -7.68 13.42
CA GLU A 212 -3.11 -8.71 12.41
C GLU A 212 -1.69 -9.23 12.58
N GLU A 213 -1.49 -10.56 12.49
CA GLU A 213 -0.20 -11.19 12.61
C GLU A 213 0.25 -11.76 11.27
N TYR A 214 1.54 -11.54 10.92
CA TYR A 214 2.12 -11.97 9.65
C TYR A 214 3.55 -12.47 9.83
N GLY A 215 3.94 -13.48 9.06
CA GLY A 215 5.32 -14.00 9.05
C GLY A 215 5.70 -14.75 10.30
N GLN A 216 6.99 -15.00 10.42
CA GLN A 216 7.63 -15.69 11.55
C GLN A 216 9.01 -15.07 11.78
N GLY A 217 9.55 -15.18 13.00
CA GLY A 217 10.85 -14.67 13.37
C GLY A 217 10.83 -13.73 14.56
N GLU A 218 11.76 -12.78 14.61
CA GLU A 218 11.85 -11.77 15.67
C GLU A 218 10.59 -10.87 15.69
N PRO A 219 9.93 -10.64 16.82
CA PRO A 219 8.68 -9.86 16.87
C PRO A 219 8.90 -8.40 16.44
N LEU A 220 8.00 -7.88 15.60
CA LEU A 220 7.98 -6.50 15.12
C LEU A 220 6.56 -5.91 15.24
N LEU A 221 6.40 -4.95 16.14
CA LEU A 221 5.17 -4.18 16.30
C LEU A 221 5.14 -3.03 15.30
N LEU A 222 4.05 -2.91 14.53
CA LEU A 222 3.83 -1.81 13.58
C LEU A 222 2.75 -0.87 14.09
N LEU A 223 3.07 0.43 14.20
CA LEU A 223 2.20 1.48 14.73
C LEU A 223 1.97 2.57 13.68
N HIS A 224 0.73 2.69 13.20
CA HIS A 224 0.33 3.67 12.17
C HIS A 224 0.21 5.10 12.73
N GLY A 225 0.16 6.09 11.85
CA GLY A 225 -0.06 7.49 12.20
C GLY A 225 -1.52 7.78 12.61
N ASN A 226 -1.76 8.98 13.15
CA ASN A 226 -3.09 9.37 13.58
C ASN A 226 -4.11 9.27 12.44
N ARG A 227 -5.30 8.76 12.74
CA ARG A 227 -6.41 8.50 11.79
C ARG A 227 -6.07 7.50 10.69
N GLY A 228 -5.01 6.74 10.89
CA GLY A 228 -4.59 5.65 10.04
C GLY A 228 -5.17 4.29 10.43
N SER A 229 -4.56 3.24 9.90
CA SER A 229 -4.86 1.85 10.23
C SER A 229 -3.69 0.95 9.79
N ILE A 230 -3.80 -0.34 10.05
CA ILE A 230 -2.85 -1.37 9.55
C ILE A 230 -2.57 -1.22 8.06
N ASN A 231 -3.56 -0.75 7.27
CA ASN A 231 -3.43 -0.56 5.83
C ASN A 231 -2.33 0.46 5.43
N ASP A 232 -1.89 1.33 6.33
CA ASP A 232 -0.77 2.25 6.05
C ASP A 232 0.55 1.51 5.85
N PHE A 233 0.67 0.31 6.43
CA PHE A 233 1.82 -0.59 6.28
C PHE A 233 1.69 -1.62 5.16
N LYS A 234 0.73 -1.48 4.25
CA LYS A 234 0.52 -2.42 3.13
C LYS A 234 1.72 -2.62 2.21
N LYS A 235 2.65 -1.68 2.19
CA LYS A 235 3.91 -1.78 1.44
C LYS A 235 4.99 -2.52 2.20
N GLN A 236 5.03 -2.34 3.51
CA GLN A 236 6.09 -2.83 4.38
C GLN A 236 5.81 -4.27 4.82
N ILE A 237 4.57 -4.60 5.17
CA ILE A 237 4.18 -5.92 5.68
C ILE A 237 4.65 -7.07 4.79
N PRO A 238 4.41 -7.08 3.45
CA PRO A 238 4.82 -8.21 2.61
C PRO A 238 6.33 -8.45 2.55
N THR A 239 7.13 -7.42 2.71
CA THR A 239 8.59 -7.52 2.73
C THR A 239 9.11 -7.90 4.11
N LEU A 240 8.62 -7.23 5.15
CA LEU A 240 9.08 -7.44 6.53
C LEU A 240 8.64 -8.80 7.08
N SER A 241 7.46 -9.30 6.71
CA SER A 241 6.94 -10.61 7.15
C SER A 241 7.78 -11.83 6.71
N ARG A 242 8.74 -11.62 5.80
CA ARG A 242 9.70 -12.66 5.43
C ARG A 242 10.78 -12.91 6.49
N GLN A 243 11.01 -11.93 7.35
CA GLN A 243 12.11 -11.95 8.32
C GLN A 243 11.61 -11.75 9.76
N PHE A 244 10.41 -11.19 9.94
CA PHE A 244 9.85 -10.83 11.23
C PHE A 244 8.49 -11.48 11.45
N HIS A 245 8.20 -11.79 12.71
CA HIS A 245 6.83 -11.99 13.15
C HIS A 245 6.21 -10.61 13.39
N ILE A 246 5.40 -10.14 12.47
CA ILE A 246 4.76 -8.83 12.51
C ILE A 246 3.49 -8.90 13.34
N VAL A 247 3.34 -7.93 14.25
CA VAL A 247 2.08 -7.57 14.90
C VAL A 247 1.71 -6.17 14.41
N ALA A 248 0.80 -6.07 13.45
CA ALA A 248 0.29 -4.81 12.95
C ALA A 248 -1.01 -4.45 13.69
N VAL A 249 -1.15 -3.22 14.18
CA VAL A 249 -2.19 -2.84 15.13
C VAL A 249 -2.99 -1.64 14.62
N ASP A 250 -4.30 -1.72 14.75
CA ASP A 250 -5.15 -0.52 14.75
C ASP A 250 -5.19 0.05 16.16
N THR A 251 -4.71 1.26 16.35
CA THR A 251 -4.67 1.89 17.68
C THR A 251 -6.08 2.27 18.16
N ARG A 252 -6.25 2.50 19.46
CA ARG A 252 -7.52 2.86 20.11
C ARG A 252 -8.32 3.88 19.31
N GLY A 253 -9.59 3.55 19.00
CA GLY A 253 -10.53 4.42 18.28
C GLY A 253 -10.23 4.63 16.81
N GLN A 254 -9.30 3.87 16.23
CA GLN A 254 -8.89 3.96 14.83
C GLN A 254 -9.02 2.59 14.16
N GLY A 255 -9.12 2.57 12.83
CA GLY A 255 -9.33 1.34 12.08
C GLY A 255 -10.52 0.54 12.62
N ARG A 256 -10.28 -0.69 13.02
CA ARG A 256 -11.28 -1.63 13.58
C ARG A 256 -11.25 -1.70 15.12
N SER A 257 -10.34 -0.99 15.77
CA SER A 257 -10.28 -0.94 17.23
C SER A 257 -11.39 -0.08 17.83
N THR A 258 -11.91 -0.51 18.98
CA THR A 258 -12.97 0.22 19.69
C THR A 258 -12.40 1.39 20.48
N GLU A 259 -13.30 2.22 21.03
CA GLU A 259 -13.01 3.36 21.87
C GLU A 259 -13.92 3.37 23.11
N ASP A 260 -13.51 4.04 24.18
CA ASP A 260 -14.23 4.11 25.46
C ASP A 260 -14.65 5.53 25.87
N GLY A 261 -14.50 6.51 24.96
CA GLY A 261 -14.86 7.92 25.21
C GLY A 261 -13.79 8.74 25.94
N LYS A 262 -12.68 8.15 26.36
CA LYS A 262 -11.59 8.89 27.01
C LYS A 262 -10.92 9.88 26.06
N THR A 263 -10.27 10.90 26.63
CA THR A 263 -9.35 11.76 25.91
C THR A 263 -8.13 10.95 25.45
N TYR A 264 -7.72 11.13 24.21
CA TYR A 264 -6.56 10.45 23.65
C TYR A 264 -5.25 11.16 23.98
N SER A 265 -4.21 10.37 24.17
CA SER A 265 -2.82 10.81 24.26
C SER A 265 -1.91 9.71 23.74
N ASN A 266 -0.69 10.06 23.32
CA ASN A 266 0.30 9.07 22.92
C ASN A 266 0.72 8.18 24.10
N ASP A 267 0.65 8.71 25.32
CA ASP A 267 0.86 7.93 26.56
C ASP A 267 -0.20 6.82 26.72
N LEU A 268 -1.49 7.14 26.53
CA LEU A 268 -2.58 6.17 26.59
C LEU A 268 -2.41 5.09 25.51
N PHE A 269 -1.96 5.47 24.31
CA PHE A 269 -1.70 4.52 23.24
C PHE A 269 -0.49 3.61 23.60
N ALA A 270 0.55 4.15 24.21
CA ALA A 270 1.69 3.35 24.68
C ALA A 270 1.28 2.35 25.78
N GLU A 271 0.39 2.75 26.70
CA GLU A 271 -0.19 1.86 27.72
C GLU A 271 -1.02 0.73 27.09
N ASP A 272 -1.81 1.03 26.04
CA ASP A 272 -2.56 0.02 25.30
C ASP A 272 -1.63 -0.98 24.60
N MET A 273 -0.56 -0.49 24.00
CA MET A 273 0.43 -1.36 23.33
C MET A 273 1.16 -2.24 24.34
N ASN A 274 1.55 -1.71 25.49
CA ASN A 274 2.13 -2.54 26.54
C ASN A 274 1.17 -3.66 26.99
N ALA A 275 -0.10 -3.32 27.23
CA ALA A 275 -1.12 -4.31 27.59
C ALA A 275 -1.37 -5.34 26.47
N LEU A 276 -1.32 -4.92 25.19
CA LEU A 276 -1.40 -5.83 24.05
C LEU A 276 -0.21 -6.80 24.01
N LEU A 277 1.03 -6.32 24.25
CA LEU A 277 2.21 -7.18 24.28
C LEU A 277 2.11 -8.22 25.42
N ASP A 278 1.60 -7.82 26.59
CA ASP A 278 1.34 -8.74 27.70
C ASP A 278 0.26 -9.79 27.35
N TYR A 279 -0.82 -9.37 26.69
CA TYR A 279 -1.88 -10.25 26.17
C TYR A 279 -1.34 -11.28 25.17
N LEU A 280 -0.41 -10.87 24.31
CA LEU A 280 0.23 -11.74 23.31
C LEU A 280 1.41 -12.55 23.86
N HIS A 281 1.75 -12.41 25.15
CA HIS A 281 2.92 -13.03 25.76
C HIS A 281 4.24 -12.68 25.06
N LEU A 282 4.36 -11.44 24.55
CA LEU A 282 5.56 -10.93 23.93
C LEU A 282 6.37 -10.13 24.95
N GLU A 283 7.46 -10.72 25.40
CA GLU A 283 8.32 -10.10 26.42
C GLU A 283 9.07 -8.89 25.85
N LYS A 284 9.57 -9.00 24.62
CA LYS A 284 10.36 -7.97 23.96
C LYS A 284 10.10 -7.96 22.46
N VAL A 285 9.86 -6.77 21.90
CA VAL A 285 9.58 -6.58 20.47
C VAL A 285 10.44 -5.47 19.88
N ASN A 286 10.69 -5.52 18.58
CA ASN A 286 11.10 -4.34 17.83
C ASN A 286 9.85 -3.50 17.50
N VAL A 287 10.00 -2.19 17.36
CA VAL A 287 8.90 -1.29 17.07
C VAL A 287 9.24 -0.47 15.82
N LEU A 288 8.29 -0.40 14.87
CA LEU A 288 8.33 0.53 13.75
C LEU A 288 7.08 1.40 13.81
N GLY A 289 7.26 2.69 14.03
CA GLY A 289 6.17 3.65 14.13
C GLY A 289 6.27 4.79 13.12
N TRP A 290 5.12 5.18 12.56
CA TRP A 290 4.99 6.33 11.68
C TRP A 290 4.14 7.41 12.33
N SER A 291 4.64 8.69 12.31
CA SER A 291 3.93 9.86 12.86
C SER A 291 3.55 9.59 14.32
N ASP A 292 2.28 9.66 14.73
CA ASP A 292 1.80 9.32 16.08
C ASP A 292 2.17 7.92 16.55
N GLY A 293 2.23 6.95 15.62
CA GLY A 293 2.75 5.62 15.95
C GLY A 293 4.24 5.65 16.33
N GLY A 294 5.01 6.56 15.71
CA GLY A 294 6.39 6.83 16.10
C GLY A 294 6.49 7.51 17.46
N CYS A 295 5.61 8.50 17.75
CA CYS A 295 5.51 9.13 19.06
C CYS A 295 5.17 8.09 20.15
N THR A 296 4.19 7.24 19.88
CA THR A 296 3.80 6.13 20.75
C THR A 296 4.99 5.17 20.99
N GLY A 297 5.75 4.83 19.93
CA GLY A 297 6.93 3.97 20.03
C GLY A 297 8.05 4.58 20.88
N LEU A 298 8.29 5.89 20.77
CA LEU A 298 9.23 6.61 21.65
C LEU A 298 8.78 6.54 23.10
N ILE A 299 7.51 6.78 23.38
CA ILE A 299 6.96 6.72 24.74
C ILE A 299 7.02 5.29 25.30
N MET A 300 6.75 4.27 24.47
CA MET A 300 6.96 2.87 24.88
C MET A 300 8.41 2.61 25.30
N ALA A 301 9.38 3.11 24.50
CA ALA A 301 10.80 2.92 24.81
C ALA A 301 11.24 3.68 26.09
N MET A 302 10.61 4.81 26.41
CA MET A 302 10.84 5.56 27.64
C MET A 302 10.20 4.87 28.86
N LYS A 303 8.91 4.47 28.76
CA LYS A 303 8.15 3.93 29.89
C LYS A 303 8.35 2.43 30.11
N TYR A 304 8.60 1.69 29.06
CA TYR A 304 8.70 0.22 29.05
C TYR A 304 9.99 -0.26 28.36
N PRO A 305 11.18 0.19 28.81
CA PRO A 305 12.45 -0.06 28.12
C PRO A 305 12.76 -1.55 27.94
N ASP A 306 12.28 -2.40 28.83
CA ASP A 306 12.47 -3.86 28.74
C ASP A 306 11.63 -4.49 27.63
N LYS A 307 10.51 -3.86 27.23
CA LYS A 307 9.61 -4.32 26.16
C LYS A 307 10.09 -3.94 24.75
N VAL A 308 10.96 -2.93 24.60
CA VAL A 308 11.41 -2.45 23.30
C VAL A 308 12.85 -2.89 23.02
N GLY A 309 13.04 -3.73 22.00
CA GLY A 309 14.36 -4.23 21.60
C GLY A 309 15.12 -3.25 20.72
N LYS A 310 14.49 -2.81 19.64
CA LYS A 310 14.95 -1.78 18.69
C LYS A 310 13.77 -0.92 18.30
N LEU A 311 14.00 0.35 18.05
CA LEU A 311 12.96 1.29 17.66
C LEU A 311 13.31 1.95 16.34
N ALA A 312 12.38 1.96 15.39
CA ALA A 312 12.46 2.78 14.18
C ALA A 312 11.26 3.73 14.15
N VAL A 313 11.51 5.03 13.98
CA VAL A 313 10.48 6.06 13.92
C VAL A 313 10.62 6.89 12.66
N MET A 314 9.48 7.23 12.05
CA MET A 314 9.42 8.05 10.85
C MET A 314 8.45 9.22 11.04
N GLY A 315 8.95 10.46 10.90
CA GLY A 315 8.14 11.67 11.05
C GLY A 315 7.50 11.80 12.44
N ALA A 316 8.23 11.42 13.49
CA ALA A 316 7.78 11.47 14.88
C ALA A 316 8.35 12.69 15.61
N ASN A 317 7.60 13.19 16.57
CA ASN A 317 8.01 14.26 17.48
C ASN A 317 7.77 13.83 18.94
N ILE A 318 8.32 14.56 19.89
CA ILE A 318 8.15 14.29 21.34
C ILE A 318 7.40 15.41 22.06
N PHE A 319 7.27 16.56 21.44
CA PHE A 319 6.44 17.67 21.92
C PHE A 319 5.84 18.44 20.75
N ILE A 320 4.76 19.17 20.99
CA ILE A 320 4.17 20.11 20.05
C ILE A 320 4.55 21.53 20.43
N ASN A 321 5.23 22.22 19.50
CA ASN A 321 5.50 23.64 19.59
C ASN A 321 5.08 24.29 18.26
N LYS A 322 4.17 25.25 18.33
CA LYS A 322 3.60 25.94 17.15
C LYS A 322 4.62 26.65 16.27
N LYS A 323 5.83 26.90 16.77
CA LYS A 323 6.86 27.65 16.03
C LYS A 323 7.93 26.74 15.42
N ASP A 324 8.31 25.66 16.09
CA ASP A 324 9.56 24.99 15.81
C ASP A 324 9.40 23.56 15.27
N VAL A 325 8.27 22.91 15.54
CA VAL A 325 8.08 21.47 15.27
C VAL A 325 7.13 21.22 14.11
N VAL A 326 6.04 21.98 14.00
CA VAL A 326 4.98 21.72 13.02
C VAL A 326 4.75 22.93 12.14
N ILE A 327 4.69 22.72 10.83
CA ILE A 327 4.45 23.82 9.88
C ILE A 327 3.00 24.34 9.95
N ASP A 328 2.79 25.62 9.63
CA ASP A 328 1.48 26.29 9.66
C ASP A 328 0.40 25.57 8.83
N GLU A 329 0.80 24.86 7.79
CA GLU A 329 -0.09 24.09 6.93
C GLU A 329 -0.82 22.99 7.71
N VAL A 330 -0.15 22.30 8.63
CA VAL A 330 -0.77 21.27 9.49
C VAL A 330 -1.86 21.89 10.35
N TRP A 331 -1.57 23.04 10.99
CA TRP A 331 -2.56 23.77 11.79
C TRP A 331 -3.77 24.23 10.96
N ARG A 332 -3.55 24.59 9.71
CA ARG A 332 -4.63 24.93 8.78
C ARG A 332 -5.52 23.71 8.49
N ILE A 333 -4.89 22.56 8.24
CA ILE A 333 -5.59 21.29 7.98
C ILE A 333 -6.40 20.88 9.21
N LEU A 334 -5.83 20.87 10.41
CA LEU A 334 -6.52 20.49 11.64
C LEU A 334 -7.74 21.40 11.91
N ARG A 335 -7.62 22.72 11.72
CA ARG A 335 -8.74 23.65 11.86
C ARG A 335 -9.85 23.39 10.84
N ALA A 336 -9.51 23.07 9.59
CA ALA A 336 -10.49 22.74 8.56
C ALA A 336 -11.25 21.45 8.90
N GLN A 337 -10.56 20.41 9.32
CA GLN A 337 -11.14 19.13 9.74
C GLN A 337 -12.01 19.29 10.98
N LYS A 338 -11.57 20.05 11.97
CA LYS A 338 -12.37 20.35 13.18
C LYS A 338 -13.68 21.06 12.82
N LYS A 339 -13.65 21.99 11.86
CA LYS A 339 -14.84 22.66 11.34
C LYS A 339 -15.77 21.69 10.62
N GLU A 340 -15.24 20.76 9.85
CA GLU A 340 -16.03 19.74 9.13
C GLU A 340 -16.87 18.89 10.09
N TRP A 341 -16.31 18.49 11.23
CA TRP A 341 -16.97 17.67 12.23
C TRP A 341 -17.77 18.49 13.27
N SER A 342 -17.63 19.83 13.29
CA SER A 342 -18.34 20.68 14.22
C SER A 342 -19.83 20.75 13.86
N GLY A 343 -20.71 20.28 14.76
CA GLY A 343 -22.16 20.23 14.54
C GLY A 343 -22.67 18.82 14.22
N ASP A 344 -21.82 17.87 13.91
CA ASP A 344 -22.18 16.46 13.87
C ASP A 344 -22.11 15.87 15.29
N THR A 345 -23.24 15.34 15.79
CA THR A 345 -23.37 14.75 17.14
C THR A 345 -23.15 13.25 17.16
N SER A 346 -22.77 12.65 16.04
CA SER A 346 -22.51 11.22 15.94
C SER A 346 -21.31 10.79 16.79
N ARG A 347 -21.30 9.53 17.23
CA ARG A 347 -20.14 8.91 17.90
C ARG A 347 -18.87 8.99 17.03
N ARG A 348 -19.03 8.87 15.72
CA ARG A 348 -17.94 9.00 14.74
C ARG A 348 -17.30 10.40 14.76
N ALA A 349 -18.13 11.44 14.76
CA ALA A 349 -17.67 12.82 14.84
C ALA A 349 -16.98 13.10 16.18
N ALA A 350 -17.57 12.65 17.30
CA ALA A 350 -16.97 12.77 18.62
C ALA A 350 -15.57 12.10 18.67
N ASN A 351 -15.43 10.92 18.08
CA ASN A 351 -14.15 10.23 17.99
C ASN A 351 -13.15 11.01 17.11
N ALA A 352 -13.56 11.49 15.93
CA ALA A 352 -12.73 12.28 15.04
C ALA A 352 -12.22 13.56 15.72
N LEU A 353 -13.08 14.24 16.47
CA LEU A 353 -12.71 15.45 17.21
C LEU A 353 -11.72 15.16 18.35
N ARG A 354 -11.80 14.01 19.03
CA ARG A 354 -10.81 13.59 20.03
C ARG A 354 -9.43 13.34 19.40
N LEU A 355 -9.38 12.68 18.23
CA LEU A 355 -8.13 12.46 17.48
C LEU A 355 -7.51 13.79 17.01
N ILE A 356 -8.32 14.72 16.49
CA ILE A 356 -7.85 16.05 16.10
C ILE A 356 -7.34 16.81 17.34
N HIS A 357 -8.04 16.72 18.48
CA HIS A 357 -7.59 17.35 19.71
C HIS A 357 -6.25 16.77 20.20
N MET A 358 -6.05 15.47 20.04
CA MET A 358 -4.75 14.86 20.34
C MET A 358 -3.64 15.44 19.46
N ASP A 359 -3.83 15.57 18.14
CA ASP A 359 -2.86 16.23 17.23
C ASP A 359 -2.54 17.67 17.65
N GLU A 360 -3.50 18.39 18.27
CA GLU A 360 -3.31 19.76 18.75
C GLU A 360 -2.51 19.84 20.07
N MET A 361 -2.48 18.77 20.86
CA MET A 361 -2.04 18.81 22.25
C MET A 361 -0.91 17.83 22.59
N GLU A 362 -0.68 16.83 21.77
CA GLU A 362 0.24 15.72 22.07
C GLU A 362 1.31 15.52 20.96
N PRO A 363 2.46 14.94 21.27
CA PRO A 363 2.94 14.53 22.60
C PRO A 363 3.48 15.71 23.43
N ARG A 364 3.71 15.48 24.75
CA ARG A 364 4.15 16.52 25.71
C ARG A 364 5.39 16.10 26.51
N HIS A 365 6.33 15.45 25.86
CA HIS A 365 7.57 15.00 26.48
C HIS A 365 8.72 15.95 26.25
N THR A 366 9.80 15.78 26.98
CA THR A 366 11.00 16.60 26.91
C THR A 366 12.18 15.84 26.31
N PHE A 367 13.19 16.54 25.81
CA PHE A 367 14.42 15.89 25.36
C PHE A 367 15.13 15.13 26.49
N GLN A 368 15.00 15.56 27.74
CA GLN A 368 15.61 14.87 28.88
C GLN A 368 14.98 13.50 29.11
N GLU A 369 13.68 13.33 28.87
CA GLU A 369 13.01 12.03 28.98
C GLU A 369 13.50 11.03 27.92
N LEU A 370 13.95 11.48 26.74
CA LEU A 370 14.57 10.60 25.75
C LEU A 370 15.85 9.94 26.22
N GLU A 371 16.56 10.50 27.21
CA GLU A 371 17.78 9.92 27.77
C GLU A 371 17.52 8.56 28.47
N THR A 372 16.25 8.27 28.79
CA THR A 372 15.84 6.98 29.36
C THR A 372 15.74 5.86 28.31
N ILE A 373 15.84 6.16 27.02
CA ILE A 373 15.79 5.18 25.95
C ILE A 373 17.16 4.49 25.81
N HIS A 374 17.21 3.21 26.10
CA HIS A 374 18.44 2.42 26.04
C HIS A 374 18.56 1.52 24.82
N CYS A 375 17.46 1.30 24.08
CA CYS A 375 17.48 0.50 22.86
C CYS A 375 18.08 1.29 21.67
N PRO A 376 18.61 0.60 20.64
CA PRO A 376 18.98 1.25 19.38
C PRO A 376 17.78 1.93 18.73
N VAL A 377 17.94 3.21 18.31
CA VAL A 377 16.89 3.99 17.66
C VAL A 377 17.33 4.40 16.26
N LEU A 378 16.48 4.12 15.27
CA LEU A 378 16.57 4.64 13.91
C LEU A 378 15.53 5.75 13.72
N VAL A 379 15.99 6.97 13.48
CA VAL A 379 15.12 8.11 13.16
C VAL A 379 15.13 8.35 11.66
N MET A 380 13.95 8.40 11.05
CA MET A 380 13.75 8.69 9.63
C MET A 380 12.86 9.92 9.48
N ALA A 381 13.23 10.81 8.56
CA ALA A 381 12.44 11.99 8.21
C ALA A 381 12.53 12.24 6.70
N GLY A 382 11.50 12.79 6.11
CA GLY A 382 11.52 13.28 4.74
C GLY A 382 12.23 14.63 4.67
N GLU A 383 12.91 14.92 3.55
CA GLU A 383 13.52 16.23 3.33
C GLU A 383 12.51 17.39 3.41
N LYS A 384 11.26 17.11 3.09
CA LYS A 384 10.12 18.06 3.14
C LYS A 384 9.05 17.59 4.13
N ASP A 385 9.48 17.05 5.26
CA ASP A 385 8.55 16.60 6.30
C ASP A 385 7.79 17.80 6.90
N VAL A 386 6.60 17.52 7.44
CA VAL A 386 5.80 18.50 8.19
C VAL A 386 6.30 18.66 9.62
N ILE A 387 7.08 17.72 10.11
CA ILE A 387 7.81 17.76 11.37
C ILE A 387 9.24 18.22 11.06
N LYS A 388 9.71 19.23 11.78
CA LYS A 388 11.05 19.82 11.59
C LYS A 388 12.05 19.25 12.58
#